data_37359443d9d3986d4f61442e0433aef1
#
_entry.id   37359443d9d3986d4f61442e0433aef1
#
_cell.length_a   1.000
_cell.length_b   1.000
_cell.length_c   1.000
_cell.angle_alpha   90.00
_cell.angle_beta   90.00
_cell.angle_gamma   90.00
#
_symmetry.space_group_name_H-M   'P 1'
#
loop_
_entity.id
_entity.type
_entity.pdbx_description
1 polymer ?
#
loop_
_entity_poly.entity_id
_entity_poly.type
_entity_poly.pdbx_seq_one_letter_code
_entity_poly.pdbx_strand_id
1 'polypeptide(L)'
;MQKVISYFLLVFLTISCASQTTSTVNTAYLSQIEIEENLTKELKLDLKIKNVGYKIQKTFVDKCPSKKLDLGLMTISQEDIRSEISVTLNNITSFGRLVDKNINAYKKIVNLEDNLKVTGVIKNSSADKAGIVFGDEIFEIAGIKVSSRSDLENIHDRIKDNDIQIKLKRNTQFKELIVKNNLICNVEFEAFQSATPNLSFFRSGNTIFLSENLINYLKTEDELVMVLTNEFSHYLNDNKTLVSTANKINQTLQITQILTPWNLSLSGASDFSTDIIKKLGIRYSAEEESYADYMSVNLTNLLGYNSDKAKIFWERLVKEKPEDNLITEFRPVDSKKIRVITFSNDEKLNKFPTKEDYNNFLKKFKI
;
A
#
# COMPACT_ATOMS: atom_id res chain seq x y z
N MET A 1 20.80 -4.04 -61.53
CA MET A 1 20.83 -3.53 -60.17
C MET A 1 19.41 -3.34 -59.53
N GLN A 2 18.34 -3.31 -60.28
CA GLN A 2 16.96 -3.14 -59.74
C GLN A 2 16.29 -4.40 -59.18
N LYS A 3 16.77 -5.60 -59.50
CA LYS A 3 16.16 -6.88 -59.00
C LYS A 3 16.68 -7.35 -57.64
N VAL A 4 17.78 -6.80 -57.13
CA VAL A 4 18.39 -7.20 -55.85
C VAL A 4 17.77 -6.37 -54.68
N ILE A 5 17.28 -5.15 -54.95
CA ILE A 5 16.68 -4.28 -53.94
C ILE A 5 15.27 -4.77 -53.57
N SER A 6 14.57 -5.43 -54.49
CA SER A 6 13.21 -5.93 -54.24
C SER A 6 13.18 -7.13 -53.29
N TYR A 7 14.25 -7.93 -53.24
CA TYR A 7 14.34 -9.10 -52.34
C TYR A 7 14.72 -8.68 -50.88
N PHE A 8 15.47 -7.60 -50.73
CA PHE A 8 15.82 -7.12 -49.40
C PHE A 8 14.63 -6.42 -48.67
N LEU A 9 13.70 -5.83 -49.45
CA LEU A 9 12.51 -5.19 -48.85
C LEU A 9 11.45 -6.24 -48.42
N LEU A 10 11.41 -7.41 -49.07
CA LEU A 10 10.47 -8.49 -48.70
C LEU A 10 10.93 -9.28 -47.46
N VAL A 11 12.23 -9.32 -47.17
CA VAL A 11 12.75 -10.01 -45.98
C VAL A 11 12.57 -9.14 -44.73
N PHE A 12 12.55 -7.80 -44.84
CA PHE A 12 12.30 -6.91 -43.70
C PHE A 12 10.81 -6.85 -43.29
N LEU A 13 9.88 -7.19 -44.20
CA LEU A 13 8.45 -7.19 -43.89
C LEU A 13 7.99 -8.52 -43.21
N THR A 14 8.79 -9.56 -43.26
CA THR A 14 8.44 -10.83 -42.60
C THR A 14 9.01 -10.96 -41.19
N ILE A 15 9.91 -10.06 -40.74
CA ILE A 15 10.46 -10.08 -39.38
C ILE A 15 9.66 -9.20 -38.44
N SER A 16 8.73 -8.39 -38.95
CA SER A 16 7.87 -7.49 -38.15
C SER A 16 6.60 -8.16 -37.61
N CYS A 17 6.39 -9.45 -37.88
CA CYS A 17 5.26 -10.25 -37.35
C CYS A 17 5.70 -11.32 -36.34
N ALA A 18 6.88 -11.14 -35.69
CA ALA A 18 7.27 -11.99 -34.60
C ALA A 18 6.74 -11.39 -33.28
N SER A 19 5.63 -11.97 -32.87
CA SER A 19 5.15 -12.06 -31.48
C SER A 19 5.02 -10.75 -30.68
N GLN A 20 4.03 -9.94 -30.99
CA GLN A 20 3.19 -9.50 -29.91
C GLN A 20 2.43 -10.76 -29.41
N THR A 21 3.06 -11.61 -28.62
CA THR A 21 2.34 -12.39 -27.65
C THR A 21 1.76 -11.37 -26.65
N THR A 22 0.61 -10.82 -26.98
CA THR A 22 -0.30 -10.32 -25.99
C THR A 22 -0.54 -11.51 -25.07
N SER A 23 0.15 -11.54 -23.93
CA SER A 23 -0.23 -12.41 -22.83
C SER A 23 -1.64 -11.95 -22.46
N THR A 24 -2.63 -12.54 -23.10
CA THR A 24 -4.03 -12.40 -22.72
C THR A 24 -4.10 -12.99 -21.33
N VAL A 25 -4.09 -12.09 -20.39
CA VAL A 25 -4.22 -12.42 -18.99
C VAL A 25 -5.51 -13.17 -18.79
N ASN A 26 -5.39 -14.40 -18.41
CA ASN A 26 -6.47 -15.37 -18.36
C ASN A 26 -7.16 -15.36 -17.00
N THR A 27 -7.56 -14.15 -16.51
CA THR A 27 -8.33 -13.97 -15.26
C THR A 27 -9.70 -14.64 -15.27
N ALA A 28 -10.19 -15.02 -16.46
CA ALA A 28 -11.45 -15.72 -16.59
C ALA A 28 -11.42 -17.14 -15.98
N TYR A 29 -10.24 -17.66 -15.62
CA TYR A 29 -10.07 -19.05 -15.20
C TYR A 29 -9.90 -19.28 -13.69
N LEU A 30 -9.69 -18.23 -12.86
CA LEU A 30 -9.70 -18.45 -11.43
C LEU A 30 -11.05 -19.00 -10.98
N SER A 31 -11.03 -20.09 -10.23
CA SER A 31 -12.23 -20.64 -9.61
C SER A 31 -12.79 -19.67 -8.58
N GLN A 32 -14.07 -19.79 -8.26
CA GLN A 32 -14.69 -18.98 -7.21
C GLN A 32 -14.00 -19.16 -5.85
N ILE A 33 -13.52 -20.38 -5.57
CA ILE A 33 -12.81 -20.73 -4.33
C ILE A 33 -11.47 -19.98 -4.24
N GLU A 34 -10.68 -19.99 -5.31
CA GLU A 34 -9.41 -19.26 -5.36
C GLU A 34 -9.59 -17.76 -5.16
N ILE A 35 -10.66 -17.18 -5.71
CA ILE A 35 -10.99 -15.77 -5.50
C ILE A 35 -11.30 -15.50 -4.02
N GLU A 36 -12.11 -16.33 -3.39
CA GLU A 36 -12.48 -16.21 -1.97
C GLU A 36 -11.24 -16.34 -1.06
N GLU A 37 -10.37 -17.30 -1.32
CA GLU A 37 -9.12 -17.51 -0.57
C GLU A 37 -8.18 -16.32 -0.72
N ASN A 38 -7.96 -15.84 -1.93
CA ASN A 38 -7.11 -14.69 -2.22
C ASN A 38 -7.63 -13.43 -1.54
N LEU A 39 -8.92 -13.12 -1.67
CA LEU A 39 -9.54 -11.97 -0.99
C LEU A 39 -9.41 -12.06 0.54
N THR A 40 -9.68 -13.23 1.09
CA THR A 40 -9.54 -13.43 2.55
C THR A 40 -8.13 -13.20 3.03
N LYS A 41 -7.15 -13.67 2.28
CA LYS A 41 -5.73 -13.48 2.58
C LYS A 41 -5.34 -12.01 2.52
N GLU A 42 -5.78 -11.32 1.51
CA GLU A 42 -5.49 -9.92 1.28
C GLU A 42 -6.08 -9.01 2.35
N LEU A 43 -7.36 -9.18 2.68
CA LEU A 43 -7.99 -8.45 3.77
C LEU A 43 -7.20 -8.60 5.09
N LYS A 44 -6.63 -9.78 5.36
CA LYS A 44 -5.78 -10.01 6.54
C LYS A 44 -4.44 -9.26 6.45
N LEU A 45 -3.81 -9.25 5.27
CA LEU A 45 -2.54 -8.55 5.06
C LEU A 45 -2.72 -7.04 5.16
N ASP A 46 -3.77 -6.52 4.54
CA ASP A 46 -4.13 -5.11 4.62
C ASP A 46 -4.40 -4.69 6.06
N LEU A 47 -5.21 -5.44 6.77
CA LEU A 47 -5.49 -5.14 8.18
C LEU A 47 -4.22 -5.17 9.03
N LYS A 48 -3.29 -6.10 8.76
CA LYS A 48 -1.98 -6.17 9.44
C LYS A 48 -1.17 -4.90 9.23
N ILE A 49 -1.05 -4.44 7.97
CA ILE A 49 -0.30 -3.23 7.64
C ILE A 49 -1.00 -1.98 8.20
N LYS A 50 -2.32 -1.88 8.01
CA LYS A 50 -3.11 -0.73 8.48
C LYS A 50 -3.11 -0.58 9.99
N ASN A 51 -3.06 -1.68 10.75
CA ASN A 51 -2.91 -1.62 12.21
C ASN A 51 -1.59 -0.95 12.63
N VAL A 52 -0.49 -1.31 12.00
CA VAL A 52 0.82 -0.70 12.25
C VAL A 52 0.85 0.73 11.70
N GLY A 53 0.38 0.92 10.47
CA GLY A 53 0.30 2.22 9.81
C GLY A 53 -0.50 3.24 10.61
N TYR A 54 -1.65 2.86 11.13
CA TYR A 54 -2.47 3.74 11.96
C TYR A 54 -1.75 4.20 13.24
N LYS A 55 -0.97 3.32 13.87
CA LYS A 55 -0.15 3.70 15.02
C LYS A 55 0.89 4.75 14.63
N ILE A 56 1.53 4.60 13.46
CA ILE A 56 2.47 5.58 12.91
C ILE A 56 1.75 6.92 12.64
N GLN A 57 0.65 6.88 11.88
CA GLN A 57 -0.14 8.04 11.51
C GLN A 57 -0.59 8.85 12.74
N LYS A 58 -1.06 8.17 13.77
CA LYS A 58 -1.58 8.78 14.98
C LYS A 58 -0.46 9.35 15.87
N THR A 59 0.63 8.60 16.05
CA THR A 59 1.74 9.01 16.91
C THR A 59 2.44 10.25 16.37
N PHE A 60 2.58 10.36 15.05
CA PHE A 60 3.34 11.45 14.42
C PHE A 60 2.45 12.49 13.72
N VAL A 61 1.16 12.53 14.04
CA VAL A 61 0.19 13.43 13.38
C VAL A 61 0.63 14.90 13.34
N ASP A 62 1.28 15.40 14.42
CA ASP A 62 1.75 16.78 14.51
C ASP A 62 2.97 17.07 13.63
N LYS A 63 3.62 16.05 13.08
CA LYS A 63 4.79 16.16 12.20
C LYS A 63 4.44 16.05 10.73
N CYS A 64 3.20 15.66 10.42
CA CYS A 64 2.78 15.40 9.05
C CYS A 64 2.49 16.67 8.26
N PRO A 65 2.86 16.70 6.98
CA PRO A 65 2.59 17.81 6.07
C PRO A 65 1.09 18.00 5.80
N SER A 66 0.34 16.91 5.84
CA SER A 66 -1.12 16.93 5.71
C SER A 66 -1.76 15.93 6.67
N LYS A 67 -2.98 16.23 7.08
CA LYS A 67 -3.74 15.46 8.07
C LYS A 67 -5.13 15.17 7.51
N LYS A 68 -5.72 14.06 7.95
CA LYS A 68 -7.10 13.71 7.65
C LYS A 68 -7.81 13.20 8.90
N LEU A 69 -9.13 13.23 8.85
CA LEU A 69 -9.96 12.56 9.84
C LEU A 69 -10.09 11.08 9.48
N ASP A 70 -10.06 10.19 10.47
CA ASP A 70 -10.18 8.75 10.23
C ASP A 70 -10.87 8.05 11.40
N LEU A 71 -11.79 7.17 11.07
CA LEU A 71 -12.50 6.32 12.02
C LEU A 71 -11.77 5.00 12.29
N GLY A 72 -10.86 4.61 11.40
CA GLY A 72 -10.15 3.33 11.44
C GLY A 72 -10.98 2.17 10.92
N LEU A 73 -11.69 2.38 9.83
CA LEU A 73 -12.52 1.38 9.15
C LEU A 73 -11.93 0.99 7.80
N MET A 74 -11.96 -0.30 7.51
CA MET A 74 -11.86 -0.83 6.15
C MET A 74 -13.27 -1.21 5.71
N THR A 75 -13.67 -0.76 4.53
CA THR A 75 -15.02 -0.98 4.03
C THR A 75 -15.03 -1.37 2.56
N ILE A 76 -16.13 -1.97 2.10
CA ILE A 76 -16.38 -2.34 0.70
C ILE A 76 -17.86 -2.22 0.37
N SER A 77 -18.17 -1.83 -0.86
CA SER A 77 -19.51 -1.90 -1.44
C SER A 77 -19.48 -2.58 -2.80
N GLN A 78 -20.64 -2.94 -3.33
CA GLN A 78 -20.73 -3.44 -4.70
C GLN A 78 -20.30 -2.37 -5.72
N GLU A 79 -20.58 -1.09 -5.44
CA GLU A 79 -20.18 0.04 -6.29
C GLU A 79 -18.65 0.16 -6.33
N ASP A 80 -17.97 0.05 -5.17
CA ASP A 80 -16.51 0.07 -5.12
C ASP A 80 -15.92 -1.06 -5.99
N ILE A 81 -16.43 -2.29 -5.87
CA ILE A 81 -15.97 -3.43 -6.67
C ILE A 81 -16.18 -3.18 -8.17
N ARG A 82 -17.35 -2.65 -8.57
CA ARG A 82 -17.65 -2.34 -9.97
C ARG A 82 -16.73 -1.25 -10.49
N SER A 83 -16.53 -0.20 -9.72
CA SER A 83 -15.69 0.94 -10.04
C SER A 83 -14.22 0.53 -10.20
N GLU A 84 -13.66 -0.16 -9.22
CA GLU A 84 -12.28 -0.64 -9.23
C GLU A 84 -11.98 -1.56 -10.42
N ILE A 85 -12.85 -2.52 -10.70
CA ILE A 85 -12.68 -3.44 -11.82
C ILE A 85 -12.93 -2.73 -13.17
N SER A 86 -13.87 -1.77 -13.26
CA SER A 86 -14.19 -1.07 -14.52
C SER A 86 -13.03 -0.24 -15.03
N VAL A 87 -12.37 0.47 -14.14
CA VAL A 87 -11.22 1.31 -14.52
C VAL A 87 -10.06 0.43 -15.03
N THR A 88 -9.92 -0.77 -14.49
CA THR A 88 -8.85 -1.70 -14.86
C THR A 88 -9.04 -2.37 -16.22
N LEU A 89 -10.26 -2.72 -16.57
CA LEU A 89 -10.53 -3.71 -17.62
C LEU A 89 -11.41 -3.20 -18.76
N ASN A 90 -11.45 -1.89 -19.01
CA ASN A 90 -12.31 -1.25 -20.03
C ASN A 90 -12.32 -1.89 -21.43
N ASN A 91 -11.42 -2.85 -21.71
CA ASN A 91 -11.29 -3.50 -23.00
C ASN A 91 -11.37 -5.04 -22.94
N ILE A 92 -11.80 -5.64 -21.82
CA ILE A 92 -11.82 -7.10 -21.67
C ILE A 92 -13.25 -7.64 -21.67
N THR A 93 -13.58 -8.51 -22.60
CA THR A 93 -14.90 -9.13 -22.77
C THR A 93 -15.40 -9.97 -21.58
N SER A 94 -14.52 -10.31 -20.64
CA SER A 94 -14.84 -11.07 -19.41
C SER A 94 -15.09 -10.21 -18.17
N PHE A 95 -15.11 -8.88 -18.32
CA PHE A 95 -15.27 -7.91 -17.24
C PHE A 95 -16.45 -8.19 -16.29
N GLY A 96 -17.66 -8.32 -16.85
CA GLY A 96 -18.85 -8.57 -16.03
C GLY A 96 -18.76 -9.84 -15.18
N ARG A 97 -18.18 -10.91 -15.73
CA ARG A 97 -18.00 -12.18 -15.01
C ARG A 97 -17.03 -12.04 -13.84
N LEU A 98 -15.98 -11.24 -13.96
CA LEU A 98 -15.02 -11.00 -12.89
C LEU A 98 -15.64 -10.16 -11.76
N VAL A 99 -16.41 -9.11 -12.12
CA VAL A 99 -17.17 -8.32 -11.14
C VAL A 99 -18.10 -9.23 -10.34
N ASP A 100 -18.88 -10.06 -11.02
CA ASP A 100 -19.85 -10.95 -10.36
C ASP A 100 -19.14 -11.97 -9.44
N LYS A 101 -18.01 -12.52 -9.86
CA LYS A 101 -17.22 -13.45 -9.04
C LYS A 101 -16.70 -12.75 -7.75
N ASN A 102 -16.21 -11.52 -7.86
CA ASN A 102 -15.75 -10.75 -6.69
C ASN A 102 -16.91 -10.40 -5.76
N ILE A 103 -18.03 -9.90 -6.29
CA ILE A 103 -19.22 -9.64 -5.50
C ILE A 103 -19.68 -10.91 -4.77
N ASN A 104 -19.71 -12.06 -5.44
CA ASN A 104 -20.08 -13.33 -4.84
C ASN A 104 -19.10 -13.78 -3.75
N ALA A 105 -17.80 -13.52 -3.92
CA ALA A 105 -16.82 -13.80 -2.89
C ALA A 105 -17.05 -12.92 -1.65
N TYR A 106 -17.25 -11.61 -1.82
CA TYR A 106 -17.59 -10.73 -0.70
C TYR A 106 -18.94 -11.05 -0.05
N LYS A 107 -19.95 -11.52 -0.81
CA LYS A 107 -21.19 -12.05 -0.22
C LYS A 107 -20.92 -13.19 0.75
N LYS A 108 -19.99 -14.08 0.44
CA LYS A 108 -19.63 -15.18 1.34
C LYS A 108 -18.75 -14.72 2.52
N ILE A 109 -17.80 -13.82 2.29
CA ILE A 109 -16.83 -13.39 3.30
C ILE A 109 -17.48 -12.47 4.34
N VAL A 110 -18.27 -11.47 3.91
CA VAL A 110 -18.82 -10.41 4.77
C VAL A 110 -20.35 -10.25 4.67
N ASN A 111 -21.03 -11.16 3.99
CA ASN A 111 -22.44 -11.01 3.65
C ASN A 111 -22.74 -9.67 2.97
N LEU A 112 -21.98 -9.36 1.91
CA LEU A 112 -22.12 -8.11 1.15
C LEU A 112 -23.52 -8.01 0.53
N GLU A 113 -24.25 -6.99 0.92
CA GLU A 113 -25.56 -6.58 0.36
C GLU A 113 -25.35 -5.27 -0.42
N ASP A 114 -26.37 -4.40 -0.43
CA ASP A 114 -26.34 -3.15 -1.22
C ASP A 114 -25.65 -1.98 -0.52
N ASN A 115 -25.43 -2.09 0.80
CA ASN A 115 -24.81 -1.03 1.59
C ASN A 115 -23.33 -1.29 1.86
N LEU A 116 -22.68 -0.31 2.47
CA LEU A 116 -21.26 -0.36 2.81
C LEU A 116 -21.00 -1.37 3.93
N LYS A 117 -20.17 -2.40 3.65
CA LYS A 117 -19.78 -3.45 4.62
C LYS A 117 -18.42 -3.18 5.23
N VAL A 118 -18.29 -3.43 6.51
CA VAL A 118 -17.01 -3.39 7.24
C VAL A 118 -16.22 -4.66 6.97
N THR A 119 -15.08 -4.53 6.29
CA THR A 119 -14.15 -5.62 5.97
C THR A 119 -12.96 -5.69 6.93
N GLY A 120 -12.80 -4.69 7.79
CA GLY A 120 -11.79 -4.67 8.84
C GLY A 120 -11.98 -3.47 9.76
N VAL A 121 -11.54 -3.64 11.00
CA VAL A 121 -11.51 -2.55 12.00
C VAL A 121 -10.09 -2.44 12.53
N ILE A 122 -9.51 -1.27 12.39
CA ILE A 122 -8.13 -1.01 12.80
C ILE A 122 -8.07 -1.00 14.33
N LYS A 123 -7.18 -1.80 14.87
CA LYS A 123 -7.00 -1.97 16.32
C LYS A 123 -6.67 -0.64 17.02
N ASN A 124 -7.33 -0.38 18.13
CA ASN A 124 -7.22 0.86 18.93
C ASN A 124 -7.70 2.13 18.20
N SER A 125 -8.35 1.99 17.06
CA SER A 125 -9.03 3.09 16.37
C SER A 125 -10.27 3.55 17.13
N SER A 126 -10.92 4.57 16.62
CA SER A 126 -12.20 5.04 17.16
C SER A 126 -13.33 4.06 16.90
N ALA A 127 -13.35 3.45 15.73
CA ALA A 127 -14.32 2.41 15.39
C ALA A 127 -14.18 1.16 16.28
N ASP A 128 -12.95 0.72 16.56
CA ASP A 128 -12.65 -0.39 17.46
C ASP A 128 -13.17 -0.10 18.88
N LYS A 129 -12.87 1.10 19.40
CA LYS A 129 -13.32 1.53 20.73
C LYS A 129 -14.83 1.69 20.83
N ALA A 130 -15.49 2.05 19.76
CA ALA A 130 -16.96 2.14 19.69
C ALA A 130 -17.62 0.75 19.53
N GLY A 131 -16.83 -0.30 19.31
CA GLY A 131 -17.31 -1.66 19.17
C GLY A 131 -17.88 -1.97 17.80
N ILE A 132 -17.45 -1.28 16.74
CA ILE A 132 -17.71 -1.70 15.36
C ILE A 132 -16.89 -2.97 15.10
N VAL A 133 -17.45 -3.92 14.35
CA VAL A 133 -16.81 -5.20 14.07
C VAL A 133 -16.88 -5.55 12.58
N PHE A 134 -16.05 -6.49 12.18
CA PHE A 134 -16.09 -7.11 10.85
C PHE A 134 -17.51 -7.62 10.52
N GLY A 135 -17.98 -7.32 9.32
CA GLY A 135 -19.30 -7.71 8.82
C GLY A 135 -20.46 -6.77 9.19
N ASP A 136 -20.23 -5.73 10.00
CA ASP A 136 -21.23 -4.68 10.20
C ASP A 136 -21.56 -4.00 8.88
N GLU A 137 -22.80 -3.59 8.71
CA GLU A 137 -23.29 -2.88 7.54
C GLU A 137 -23.64 -1.45 7.91
N ILE A 138 -22.95 -0.48 7.31
CA ILE A 138 -23.10 0.93 7.63
C ILE A 138 -24.16 1.56 6.74
N PHE A 139 -25.12 2.26 7.32
CA PHE A 139 -26.22 2.95 6.64
C PHE A 139 -26.10 4.45 6.64
N GLU A 140 -25.68 5.01 7.79
CA GLU A 140 -25.59 6.46 7.98
C GLU A 140 -24.37 6.80 8.82
N ILE A 141 -23.73 7.92 8.47
CA ILE A 141 -22.69 8.55 9.27
C ILE A 141 -23.06 10.03 9.41
N ALA A 142 -23.14 10.53 10.63
CA ALA A 142 -23.56 11.89 10.96
C ALA A 142 -24.89 12.30 10.28
N GLY A 143 -25.86 11.39 10.21
CA GLY A 143 -27.16 11.60 9.56
C GLY A 143 -27.15 11.54 8.03
N ILE A 144 -26.00 11.30 7.42
CA ILE A 144 -25.83 11.19 5.95
C ILE A 144 -25.80 9.71 5.58
N LYS A 145 -26.64 9.31 4.62
CA LYS A 145 -26.63 7.94 4.08
C LYS A 145 -25.33 7.67 3.36
N VAL A 146 -24.77 6.47 3.54
CA VAL A 146 -23.55 5.99 2.90
C VAL A 146 -23.81 4.66 2.23
N SER A 147 -23.36 4.52 0.99
CA SER A 147 -23.46 3.29 0.19
C SER A 147 -22.12 2.86 -0.41
N SER A 148 -21.13 3.74 -0.44
CA SER A 148 -19.82 3.50 -1.04
C SER A 148 -18.69 4.17 -0.24
N ARG A 149 -17.44 3.83 -0.56
CA ARG A 149 -16.26 4.53 -0.01
C ARG A 149 -16.22 6.00 -0.44
N SER A 150 -16.65 6.29 -1.65
CA SER A 150 -16.73 7.67 -2.13
C SER A 150 -17.65 8.53 -1.26
N ASP A 151 -18.74 7.96 -0.74
CA ASP A 151 -19.59 8.66 0.21
C ASP A 151 -18.84 8.96 1.52
N LEU A 152 -18.03 8.02 2.02
CA LEU A 152 -17.21 8.23 3.22
C LEU A 152 -16.21 9.37 3.02
N GLU A 153 -15.52 9.42 1.90
CA GLU A 153 -14.55 10.47 1.58
C GLU A 153 -15.23 11.83 1.52
N ASN A 154 -16.38 11.93 0.87
CA ASN A 154 -17.17 13.16 0.77
C ASN A 154 -17.72 13.62 2.13
N ILE A 155 -17.98 12.71 3.06
CA ILE A 155 -18.47 13.02 4.39
C ILE A 155 -17.33 13.53 5.28
N HIS A 156 -16.12 12.99 5.17
CA HIS A 156 -14.96 13.43 5.94
C HIS A 156 -14.72 14.94 5.86
N ASP A 157 -14.92 15.51 4.68
CA ASP A 157 -14.76 16.97 4.49
C ASP A 157 -15.87 17.79 5.16
N ARG A 158 -17.00 17.18 5.46
CA ARG A 158 -18.20 17.84 6.03
C ARG A 158 -18.32 17.68 7.55
N ILE A 159 -17.74 16.61 8.10
CA ILE A 159 -17.82 16.34 9.54
C ILE A 159 -16.77 17.19 10.26
N LYS A 160 -17.25 18.15 11.04
CA LYS A 160 -16.42 18.97 11.95
C LYS A 160 -16.52 18.52 13.40
N ASP A 161 -17.48 17.66 13.71
CA ASP A 161 -17.76 17.23 15.07
C ASP A 161 -16.79 16.16 15.54
N ASN A 162 -16.44 16.21 16.82
CA ASN A 162 -15.57 15.21 17.44
C ASN A 162 -16.29 13.88 17.69
N ASP A 163 -17.61 13.89 17.84
CA ASP A 163 -18.44 12.72 18.10
C ASP A 163 -19.36 12.48 16.91
N ILE A 164 -19.17 11.36 16.23
CA ILE A 164 -19.88 11.02 15.00
C ILE A 164 -20.87 9.89 15.32
N GLN A 165 -22.16 10.13 15.09
CA GLN A 165 -23.17 9.09 15.14
C GLN A 165 -23.09 8.22 13.89
N ILE A 166 -22.97 6.89 14.11
CA ILE A 166 -23.01 5.89 13.04
C ILE A 166 -24.18 4.97 13.26
N LYS A 167 -25.04 4.86 12.25
CA LYS A 167 -26.09 3.84 12.19
C LYS A 167 -25.62 2.65 11.37
N LEU A 168 -25.64 1.50 11.98
CA LEU A 168 -25.23 0.25 11.35
C LEU A 168 -26.21 -0.89 11.65
N LYS A 169 -26.16 -1.93 10.83
CA LYS A 169 -26.88 -3.19 11.05
C LYS A 169 -25.87 -4.28 11.35
N ARG A 170 -26.06 -4.95 12.45
CA ARG A 170 -25.30 -6.14 12.85
C ARG A 170 -26.26 -7.33 12.90
N ASN A 171 -26.01 -8.32 12.06
CA ASN A 171 -26.98 -9.40 11.79
C ASN A 171 -28.32 -8.80 11.31
N THR A 172 -29.37 -8.89 12.10
CA THR A 172 -30.71 -8.36 11.79
C THR A 172 -31.09 -7.12 12.60
N GLN A 173 -30.20 -6.65 13.49
CA GLN A 173 -30.48 -5.56 14.43
C GLN A 173 -29.79 -4.26 14.01
N PHE A 174 -30.54 -3.18 14.00
CA PHE A 174 -29.99 -1.84 13.87
C PHE A 174 -29.39 -1.38 15.21
N LYS A 175 -28.24 -0.69 15.10
CA LYS A 175 -27.51 -0.09 16.23
C LYS A 175 -27.09 1.32 15.86
N GLU A 176 -27.07 2.16 16.87
CA GLU A 176 -26.48 3.49 16.79
C GLU A 176 -25.27 3.55 17.72
N LEU A 177 -24.14 3.96 17.19
CA LEU A 177 -22.88 4.08 17.92
C LEU A 177 -22.36 5.50 17.80
N ILE A 178 -21.74 5.98 18.87
CA ILE A 178 -20.99 7.24 18.85
C ILE A 178 -19.51 6.91 18.69
N VAL A 179 -18.92 7.41 17.63
CA VAL A 179 -17.53 7.17 17.28
C VAL A 179 -16.78 8.50 17.32
N LYS A 180 -15.69 8.56 18.08
CA LYS A 180 -14.84 9.75 18.10
C LYS A 180 -14.07 9.91 16.82
N ASN A 181 -14.10 11.08 16.24
CA ASN A 181 -13.27 11.37 15.09
C ASN A 181 -11.82 11.61 15.54
N ASN A 182 -10.85 10.99 14.86
CA ASN A 182 -9.44 11.17 15.14
C ASN A 182 -8.73 11.81 13.96
N LEU A 183 -7.90 12.80 14.26
CA LEU A 183 -6.98 13.37 13.29
C LEU A 183 -5.74 12.47 13.20
N ILE A 184 -5.38 12.08 11.99
CA ILE A 184 -4.19 11.28 11.69
C ILE A 184 -3.40 11.89 10.52
N CYS A 185 -2.17 11.41 10.28
CA CYS A 185 -1.42 11.76 9.07
C CYS A 185 -2.18 11.31 7.82
N ASN A 186 -2.23 12.15 6.80
CA ASN A 186 -2.81 11.81 5.50
C ASN A 186 -1.81 11.00 4.66
N VAL A 187 -1.49 9.81 5.11
CA VAL A 187 -0.70 8.79 4.41
C VAL A 187 -1.43 7.46 4.50
N GLU A 188 -1.49 6.72 3.40
CA GLU A 188 -2.10 5.39 3.36
C GLU A 188 -1.04 4.30 3.42
N PHE A 189 -1.44 3.13 3.92
CA PHE A 189 -0.60 1.94 3.96
C PHE A 189 -1.36 0.78 3.34
N GLU A 190 -0.82 0.20 2.26
CA GLU A 190 -1.52 -0.82 1.48
C GLU A 190 -0.62 -2.02 1.16
N ALA A 191 -1.20 -3.21 1.24
CA ALA A 191 -0.60 -4.40 0.67
C ALA A 191 -0.89 -4.48 -0.82
N PHE A 192 0.00 -5.05 -1.60
CA PHE A 192 -0.28 -5.42 -2.97
C PHE A 192 0.22 -6.83 -3.27
N GLN A 193 -0.54 -7.56 -4.08
CA GLN A 193 -0.11 -8.84 -4.59
C GLN A 193 0.78 -8.63 -5.82
N SER A 194 1.85 -9.41 -5.89
CA SER A 194 2.72 -9.45 -7.06
C SER A 194 2.66 -10.83 -7.68
N ALA A 195 2.49 -10.90 -9.00
CA ALA A 195 2.48 -12.17 -9.73
C ALA A 195 3.85 -12.85 -9.73
N THR A 196 4.94 -12.10 -9.54
CA THR A 196 6.26 -12.64 -9.26
C THR A 196 6.57 -12.56 -7.77
N PRO A 197 7.38 -13.48 -7.21
CA PRO A 197 7.70 -13.52 -5.79
C PRO A 197 8.68 -12.42 -5.38
N ASN A 198 8.51 -11.19 -5.88
CA ASN A 198 9.43 -10.11 -5.58
C ASN A 198 9.20 -9.51 -4.19
N LEU A 199 10.30 -9.15 -3.53
CA LEU A 199 10.30 -8.37 -2.31
C LEU A 199 10.39 -6.90 -2.69
N SER A 200 9.33 -6.14 -2.45
CA SER A 200 9.30 -4.71 -2.78
C SER A 200 8.46 -3.90 -1.82
N PHE A 201 8.89 -2.67 -1.62
CA PHE A 201 8.11 -1.62 -0.99
C PHE A 201 8.47 -0.29 -1.62
N PHE A 202 7.51 0.60 -1.71
CA PHE A 202 7.69 1.92 -2.30
C PHE A 202 6.57 2.87 -1.89
N ARG A 203 6.79 4.15 -2.08
CA ARG A 203 5.78 5.18 -1.87
C ARG A 203 5.37 5.81 -3.20
N SER A 204 4.08 6.05 -3.35
CA SER A 204 3.51 6.82 -4.43
C SER A 204 2.50 7.83 -3.90
N GLY A 205 2.77 9.10 -4.11
CA GLY A 205 1.96 10.16 -3.50
C GLY A 205 1.90 10.01 -1.97
N ASN A 206 0.72 9.86 -1.45
CA ASN A 206 0.47 9.66 -0.02
C ASN A 206 0.33 8.18 0.37
N THR A 207 0.52 7.24 -0.54
CA THR A 207 0.36 5.81 -0.25
C THR A 207 1.70 5.09 -0.22
N ILE A 208 1.91 4.31 0.83
CA ILE A 208 3.05 3.41 1.03
C ILE A 208 2.58 1.99 0.75
N PHE A 209 3.23 1.35 -0.22
CA PHE A 209 2.89 0.01 -0.71
C PHE A 209 3.94 -1.01 -0.26
N LEU A 210 3.47 -2.17 0.21
CA LEU A 210 4.30 -3.32 0.49
C LEU A 210 3.80 -4.53 -0.30
N SER A 211 4.72 -5.24 -0.97
CA SER A 211 4.35 -6.50 -1.61
C SER A 211 3.99 -7.56 -0.57
N GLU A 212 3.02 -8.42 -0.89
CA GLU A 212 2.66 -9.58 -0.07
C GLU A 212 3.88 -10.44 0.27
N ASN A 213 4.75 -10.67 -0.70
CA ASN A 213 5.95 -11.47 -0.50
C ASN A 213 6.90 -10.84 0.51
N LEU A 214 7.02 -9.51 0.52
CA LEU A 214 7.78 -8.81 1.56
C LEU A 214 7.12 -8.98 2.94
N ILE A 215 5.80 -8.78 3.05
CA ILE A 215 5.08 -8.91 4.32
C ILE A 215 5.24 -10.31 4.91
N ASN A 216 5.25 -11.34 4.06
CA ASN A 216 5.46 -12.73 4.43
C ASN A 216 6.94 -13.04 4.75
N TYR A 217 7.88 -12.33 4.14
CA TYR A 217 9.32 -12.45 4.40
C TYR A 217 9.72 -11.84 5.75
N LEU A 218 9.03 -10.79 6.19
CA LEU A 218 9.24 -10.17 7.50
C LEU A 218 8.89 -11.13 8.63
N LYS A 219 9.80 -11.30 9.60
CA LYS A 219 9.67 -12.27 10.68
C LYS A 219 8.99 -11.72 11.93
N THR A 220 9.07 -10.40 12.13
CA THR A 220 8.54 -9.74 13.32
C THR A 220 7.79 -8.47 12.96
N GLU A 221 6.97 -7.99 13.88
CA GLU A 221 6.31 -6.69 13.74
C GLU A 221 7.33 -5.54 13.82
N ASP A 222 8.42 -5.70 14.56
CA ASP A 222 9.52 -4.71 14.61
C ASP A 222 10.12 -4.48 13.21
N GLU A 223 10.33 -5.56 12.43
CA GLU A 223 10.81 -5.45 11.05
C GLU A 223 9.79 -4.73 10.16
N LEU A 224 8.50 -5.04 10.29
CA LEU A 224 7.45 -4.37 9.54
C LEU A 224 7.39 -2.88 9.87
N VAL A 225 7.43 -2.53 11.16
CA VAL A 225 7.42 -1.13 11.61
C VAL A 225 8.60 -0.37 11.03
N MET A 226 9.80 -0.96 11.03
CA MET A 226 10.98 -0.29 10.49
C MET A 226 10.87 -0.04 8.98
N VAL A 227 10.35 -1.00 8.21
CA VAL A 227 10.12 -0.81 6.78
C VAL A 227 9.11 0.31 6.54
N LEU A 228 7.99 0.30 7.27
CA LEU A 228 6.96 1.34 7.16
C LEU A 228 7.46 2.71 7.60
N THR A 229 8.25 2.80 8.66
CA THR A 229 8.82 4.07 9.14
C THR A 229 9.92 4.61 8.23
N ASN A 230 10.63 3.74 7.48
CA ASN A 230 11.56 4.18 6.45
C ASN A 230 10.83 4.92 5.33
N GLU A 231 9.77 4.35 4.75
CA GLU A 231 8.94 5.02 3.75
C GLU A 231 8.21 6.25 4.31
N PHE A 232 7.73 6.16 5.54
CA PHE A 232 7.11 7.29 6.21
C PHE A 232 8.11 8.45 6.43
N SER A 233 9.38 8.14 6.62
CA SER A 233 10.43 9.16 6.72
C SER A 233 10.62 9.90 5.38
N HIS A 234 10.54 9.20 4.26
CA HIS A 234 10.51 9.84 2.95
C HIS A 234 9.26 10.72 2.77
N TYR A 235 8.08 10.25 3.21
CA TYR A 235 6.84 11.06 3.19
C TYR A 235 6.99 12.35 4.00
N LEU A 236 7.60 12.31 5.19
CA LEU A 236 7.80 13.49 6.04
C LEU A 236 8.79 14.51 5.46
N ASN A 237 9.76 14.04 4.66
CA ASN A 237 10.83 14.89 4.12
C ASN A 237 10.54 15.43 2.71
N ASP A 238 9.43 15.05 2.12
CA ASP A 238 9.10 15.38 0.74
C ASP A 238 8.70 16.86 0.61
N ASN A 239 9.70 17.71 0.55
CA ASN A 239 9.53 19.10 0.22
C ASN A 239 9.46 19.29 -1.31
N LYS A 240 8.21 19.27 -1.86
CA LYS A 240 7.83 19.95 -3.14
C LYS A 240 8.40 19.45 -4.48
N THR A 241 9.45 18.64 -4.55
CA THR A 241 10.09 18.31 -5.84
C THR A 241 9.45 17.11 -6.56
N LEU A 242 8.78 16.23 -5.84
CA LEU A 242 8.15 15.03 -6.41
C LEU A 242 6.70 15.22 -6.87
N VAL A 243 6.07 16.36 -6.60
CA VAL A 243 4.65 16.59 -6.94
C VAL A 243 4.42 16.55 -8.47
N SER A 244 5.33 17.05 -9.28
CA SER A 244 5.18 17.02 -10.75
C SER A 244 5.45 15.63 -11.34
N THR A 245 6.38 14.89 -10.76
CA THR A 245 6.67 13.50 -11.13
C THR A 245 5.62 12.57 -10.53
N ALA A 246 5.20 12.80 -9.27
CA ALA A 246 4.12 12.07 -8.61
C ALA A 246 2.78 12.18 -9.35
N ASN A 247 2.45 13.33 -9.97
CA ASN A 247 1.23 13.44 -10.78
C ASN A 247 1.27 12.58 -12.05
N LYS A 248 2.43 12.43 -12.68
CA LYS A 248 2.63 11.49 -13.80
C LYS A 248 2.62 10.04 -13.30
N ILE A 249 3.22 9.79 -12.15
CA ILE A 249 3.25 8.51 -11.47
C ILE A 249 1.85 8.14 -10.97
N ASN A 250 1.11 9.05 -10.34
CA ASN A 250 -0.28 8.82 -9.91
C ASN A 250 -1.19 8.47 -11.09
N GLN A 251 -1.02 9.11 -12.26
CA GLN A 251 -1.76 8.69 -13.46
C GLN A 251 -1.37 7.29 -13.92
N THR A 252 -0.10 6.92 -13.81
CA THR A 252 0.38 5.59 -14.23
C THR A 252 0.12 4.54 -13.15
N LEU A 253 0.17 4.90 -11.87
CA LEU A 253 -0.13 4.00 -10.74
C LEU A 253 -1.62 3.94 -10.40
N GLN A 254 -2.41 4.97 -10.68
CA GLN A 254 -3.87 4.80 -10.78
C GLN A 254 -4.20 3.71 -11.79
N ILE A 255 -3.46 3.63 -12.90
CA ILE A 255 -3.57 2.52 -13.84
C ILE A 255 -3.10 1.20 -13.21
N THR A 256 -2.14 1.18 -12.27
CA THR A 256 -1.65 -0.04 -11.60
C THR A 256 -2.39 -0.40 -10.32
N GLN A 257 -2.83 0.55 -9.53
CA GLN A 257 -3.79 0.34 -8.44
C GLN A 257 -5.10 -0.23 -8.97
N ILE A 258 -5.43 0.21 -10.16
CA ILE A 258 -6.53 -0.25 -10.96
C ILE A 258 -6.25 -1.65 -11.56
N LEU A 259 -4.99 -2.02 -11.82
CA LEU A 259 -4.60 -3.33 -12.34
C LEU A 259 -4.36 -4.37 -11.26
N THR A 260 -4.33 -4.00 -9.97
CA THR A 260 -4.26 -4.91 -8.84
C THR A 260 -5.47 -4.81 -7.90
N PRO A 261 -6.70 -4.69 -8.40
CA PRO A 261 -7.80 -4.99 -7.52
C PRO A 261 -7.76 -6.50 -7.32
N TRP A 262 -7.38 -6.89 -6.15
CA TRP A 262 -7.94 -7.97 -5.40
C TRP A 262 -7.99 -9.37 -6.02
N ASN A 263 -7.53 -9.67 -7.18
CA ASN A 263 -7.49 -11.01 -7.76
C ASN A 263 -6.93 -11.10 -9.17
N LEU A 264 -6.36 -10.06 -9.63
CA LEU A 264 -5.59 -10.12 -10.85
C LEU A 264 -4.17 -10.57 -10.46
N SER A 265 -4.03 -11.75 -9.88
CA SER A 265 -2.84 -12.59 -10.00
C SER A 265 -2.64 -12.88 -11.50
N LEU A 266 -2.43 -11.79 -12.23
CA LEU A 266 -2.19 -11.77 -13.63
C LEU A 266 -0.76 -12.15 -13.85
N SER A 267 -0.52 -13.29 -14.45
CA SER A 267 0.79 -13.71 -14.95
C SER A 267 1.49 -12.67 -15.87
N GLY A 268 0.90 -11.54 -16.11
CA GLY A 268 1.45 -10.40 -16.83
C GLY A 268 1.61 -9.11 -16.00
N ALA A 269 1.05 -9.01 -14.79
CA ALA A 269 1.17 -7.82 -13.97
C ALA A 269 2.54 -7.71 -13.27
N SER A 270 3.28 -8.81 -13.17
CA SER A 270 4.62 -8.84 -12.59
C SER A 270 5.63 -8.04 -13.39
N ASP A 271 5.65 -8.24 -14.69
CA ASP A 271 6.52 -7.49 -15.58
C ASP A 271 6.14 -6.01 -15.57
N PHE A 272 4.85 -5.73 -15.41
CA PHE A 272 4.31 -4.40 -15.36
C PHE A 272 4.68 -3.67 -14.06
N SER A 273 4.59 -4.30 -12.90
CA SER A 273 4.98 -3.68 -11.62
C SER A 273 6.50 -3.44 -11.56
N THR A 274 7.29 -4.42 -11.97
CA THR A 274 8.76 -4.31 -12.04
C THR A 274 9.19 -3.28 -13.06
N ASP A 275 8.61 -3.27 -14.26
CA ASP A 275 8.89 -2.30 -15.31
C ASP A 275 8.44 -0.89 -14.93
N ILE A 276 7.33 -0.74 -14.20
CA ILE A 276 6.89 0.56 -13.71
C ILE A 276 7.84 1.08 -12.65
N ILE A 277 8.21 0.29 -11.66
CA ILE A 277 9.19 0.69 -10.65
C ILE A 277 10.51 1.04 -11.32
N LYS A 278 10.97 0.25 -12.30
CA LYS A 278 12.19 0.54 -13.09
C LYS A 278 12.06 1.80 -13.94
N LYS A 279 10.92 2.02 -14.60
CA LYS A 279 10.68 3.18 -15.48
C LYS A 279 10.40 4.47 -14.71
N LEU A 280 9.76 4.37 -13.53
CA LEU A 280 9.46 5.52 -12.70
C LEU A 280 10.71 6.10 -12.03
N GLY A 281 11.80 5.33 -11.94
CA GLY A 281 13.10 5.83 -11.50
C GLY A 281 13.07 6.53 -10.14
N ILE A 282 12.13 6.13 -9.24
CA ILE A 282 12.06 6.69 -7.89
C ILE A 282 13.26 6.14 -7.12
N ARG A 283 14.39 6.77 -7.33
CA ARG A 283 15.58 6.54 -6.54
C ARG A 283 15.77 7.75 -5.67
N TYR A 284 15.71 7.54 -4.40
CA TYR A 284 16.19 8.53 -3.46
C TYR A 284 17.72 8.64 -3.57
N SER A 285 18.24 9.81 -3.34
CA SER A 285 19.69 9.98 -3.25
C SER A 285 20.25 9.18 -2.07
N ALA A 286 21.53 8.87 -2.10
CA ALA A 286 22.19 8.18 -0.99
C ALA A 286 22.10 8.96 0.34
N GLU A 287 21.98 10.29 0.29
CA GLU A 287 21.78 11.13 1.48
C GLU A 287 20.34 11.00 2.00
N GLU A 288 19.34 11.03 1.12
CA GLU A 288 17.93 10.84 1.50
C GLU A 288 17.70 9.47 2.09
N GLU A 289 18.26 8.41 1.50
CA GLU A 289 18.20 7.05 2.05
C GLU A 289 18.87 6.98 3.42
N SER A 290 20.06 7.57 3.57
CA SER A 290 20.78 7.58 4.85
C SER A 290 20.00 8.31 5.94
N TYR A 291 19.34 9.42 5.58
CA TYR A 291 18.49 10.14 6.51
C TYR A 291 17.23 9.35 6.86
N ALA A 292 16.60 8.71 5.89
CA ALA A 292 15.44 7.85 6.13
C ALA A 292 15.77 6.65 7.03
N ASP A 293 16.96 6.07 6.89
CA ASP A 293 17.44 4.99 7.77
C ASP A 293 17.62 5.48 9.21
N TYR A 294 18.25 6.65 9.39
CA TYR A 294 18.38 7.27 10.70
C TYR A 294 17.02 7.57 11.34
N MET A 295 16.11 8.17 10.56
CA MET A 295 14.75 8.46 10.99
C MET A 295 14.00 7.19 11.36
N SER A 296 14.06 6.16 10.52
CA SER A 296 13.30 4.92 10.72
C SER A 296 13.65 4.22 12.03
N VAL A 297 14.95 4.17 12.39
CA VAL A 297 15.41 3.62 13.68
C VAL A 297 14.80 4.40 14.84
N ASN A 298 14.88 5.73 14.81
CA ASN A 298 14.37 6.57 15.88
C ASN A 298 12.84 6.53 15.99
N LEU A 299 12.12 6.58 14.85
CA LEU A 299 10.66 6.48 14.83
C LEU A 299 10.17 5.12 15.32
N THR A 300 10.85 4.02 14.93
CA THR A 300 10.57 2.67 15.42
C THR A 300 10.66 2.61 16.94
N ASN A 301 11.72 3.18 17.53
CA ASN A 301 11.89 3.24 18.98
C ASN A 301 10.83 4.11 19.67
N LEU A 302 10.49 5.28 19.11
CA LEU A 302 9.44 6.15 19.64
C LEU A 302 8.06 5.51 19.62
N LEU A 303 7.81 4.59 18.69
CA LEU A 303 6.61 3.78 18.64
C LEU A 303 6.63 2.62 19.67
N GLY A 304 7.73 2.44 20.41
CA GLY A 304 7.90 1.38 21.41
C GLY A 304 8.29 0.02 20.83
N TYR A 305 8.80 -0.03 19.60
CA TYR A 305 9.32 -1.24 18.97
C TYR A 305 10.85 -1.34 19.08
N ASN A 306 11.37 -2.54 18.87
CA ASN A 306 12.80 -2.79 18.99
C ASN A 306 13.51 -2.69 17.64
N SER A 307 14.14 -1.54 17.37
CA SER A 307 14.87 -1.30 16.12
C SER A 307 16.14 -2.15 15.98
N ASP A 308 16.69 -2.74 17.07
CA ASP A 308 17.81 -3.67 16.96
C ASP A 308 17.39 -4.95 16.21
N LYS A 309 16.16 -5.42 16.43
CA LYS A 309 15.60 -6.55 15.67
C LYS A 309 15.38 -6.20 14.22
N ALA A 310 15.02 -4.95 13.94
CA ALA A 310 14.79 -4.47 12.59
C ALA A 310 16.09 -4.46 11.75
N LYS A 311 17.26 -4.20 12.35
CA LYS A 311 18.56 -4.35 11.68
C LYS A 311 18.74 -5.76 11.09
N ILE A 312 18.28 -6.78 11.78
CA ILE A 312 18.37 -8.19 11.36
C ILE A 312 17.72 -8.40 9.98
N PHE A 313 16.66 -7.67 9.66
CA PHE A 313 16.02 -7.71 8.34
C PHE A 313 17.00 -7.34 7.21
N TRP A 314 17.72 -6.24 7.35
CA TRP A 314 18.67 -5.78 6.33
C TRP A 314 19.86 -6.72 6.18
N GLU A 315 20.39 -7.22 7.32
CA GLU A 315 21.47 -8.20 7.30
C GLU A 315 21.04 -9.51 6.65
N ARG A 316 19.81 -9.95 6.90
CA ARG A 316 19.21 -11.14 6.30
C ARG A 316 19.06 -10.98 4.78
N LEU A 317 18.56 -9.83 4.29
CA LEU A 317 18.45 -9.54 2.86
C LEU A 317 19.79 -9.65 2.14
N VAL A 318 20.86 -9.14 2.75
CA VAL A 318 22.22 -9.24 2.17
C VAL A 318 22.72 -10.68 2.16
N LYS A 319 22.47 -11.41 3.25
CA LYS A 319 22.97 -12.79 3.43
C LYS A 319 22.23 -13.80 2.54
N GLU A 320 20.91 -13.75 2.54
CA GLU A 320 20.08 -14.71 1.84
C GLU A 320 19.97 -14.42 0.34
N LYS A 321 20.15 -13.16 -0.06
CA LYS A 321 20.02 -12.71 -1.46
C LYS A 321 18.83 -13.37 -2.16
N PRO A 322 17.60 -13.21 -1.62
CA PRO A 322 16.43 -13.85 -2.18
C PRO A 322 16.29 -13.48 -3.65
N GLU A 323 15.90 -14.45 -4.47
CA GLU A 323 15.60 -14.23 -5.88
C GLU A 323 14.53 -13.13 -6.00
N ASP A 324 14.58 -12.33 -7.05
CA ASP A 324 13.65 -11.22 -7.30
C ASP A 324 13.59 -10.15 -6.19
N ASN A 325 14.70 -9.92 -5.52
CA ASN A 325 14.82 -8.89 -4.48
C ASN A 325 14.96 -7.48 -5.10
N LEU A 326 13.83 -6.83 -5.38
CA LEU A 326 13.82 -5.47 -5.90
C LEU A 326 14.27 -4.42 -4.86
N ILE A 327 14.24 -4.74 -3.57
CA ILE A 327 14.66 -3.80 -2.53
C ILE A 327 16.13 -3.43 -2.71
N THR A 328 17.00 -4.42 -2.86
CA THR A 328 18.45 -4.17 -3.01
C THR A 328 18.83 -3.59 -4.36
N GLU A 329 17.99 -3.76 -5.39
CA GLU A 329 18.21 -3.11 -6.70
C GLU A 329 18.02 -1.59 -6.62
N PHE A 330 17.00 -1.13 -5.87
CA PHE A 330 16.66 0.28 -5.73
C PHE A 330 17.27 0.96 -4.50
N ARG A 331 17.59 0.17 -3.48
CA ARG A 331 18.11 0.61 -2.17
C ARG A 331 19.30 -0.24 -1.79
N PRO A 332 20.51 0.10 -2.28
CA PRO A 332 21.69 -0.66 -1.97
C PRO A 332 21.89 -0.80 -0.46
N VAL A 333 21.99 -2.02 0.02
CA VAL A 333 22.35 -2.32 1.42
C VAL A 333 23.86 -2.38 1.49
N ASP A 334 24.49 -1.23 1.58
CA ASP A 334 25.93 -1.08 1.70
C ASP A 334 26.39 -0.98 3.18
N SER A 335 27.69 -0.88 3.34
CA SER A 335 28.29 -0.71 4.67
C SER A 335 27.87 0.57 5.36
N LYS A 336 27.55 1.64 4.59
CA LYS A 336 27.07 2.91 5.13
C LYS A 336 25.68 2.76 5.74
N LYS A 337 24.73 2.10 5.04
CA LYS A 337 23.39 1.81 5.54
C LYS A 337 23.44 1.04 6.86
N ILE A 338 24.21 -0.05 6.91
CA ILE A 338 24.36 -0.86 8.11
C ILE A 338 24.97 -0.06 9.26
N ARG A 339 25.96 0.81 8.99
CA ARG A 339 26.57 1.69 10.00
C ARG A 339 25.56 2.70 10.54
N VAL A 340 24.80 3.36 9.66
CA VAL A 340 23.77 4.31 10.09
C VAL A 340 22.76 3.63 11.01
N ILE A 341 22.22 2.48 10.62
CA ILE A 341 21.25 1.73 11.43
C ILE A 341 21.86 1.32 12.77
N THR A 342 23.10 0.79 12.77
CA THR A 342 23.78 0.33 13.99
C THR A 342 24.00 1.47 14.97
N PHE A 343 24.64 2.56 14.53
CA PHE A 343 24.94 3.67 15.41
C PHE A 343 23.72 4.46 15.85
N SER A 344 22.66 4.52 15.02
CA SER A 344 21.38 5.10 15.44
C SER A 344 20.71 4.31 16.54
N ASN A 345 20.90 2.99 16.58
CA ASN A 345 20.46 2.16 17.70
C ASN A 345 21.24 2.41 18.98
N ASP A 346 22.54 2.73 18.87
CA ASP A 346 23.37 3.07 20.04
C ASP A 346 22.98 4.45 20.62
N GLU A 347 22.42 5.34 19.80
CA GLU A 347 22.02 6.71 20.19
C GLU A 347 20.52 6.96 20.00
N LYS A 348 19.69 6.14 20.59
CA LYS A 348 18.23 6.28 20.54
C LYS A 348 17.78 7.63 21.10
N LEU A 349 17.02 8.37 20.32
CA LEU A 349 16.44 9.62 20.76
C LEU A 349 15.11 9.38 21.46
N ASN A 350 14.88 10.14 22.55
CA ASN A 350 13.59 10.17 23.25
C ASN A 350 12.65 11.26 22.71
N LYS A 351 12.98 11.85 21.56
CA LYS A 351 12.23 12.91 20.89
C LYS A 351 12.18 12.63 19.38
N PHE A 352 11.26 13.30 18.70
CA PHE A 352 11.22 13.25 17.24
C PHE A 352 12.54 13.81 16.65
N PRO A 353 13.26 13.03 15.79
CA PRO A 353 14.56 13.43 15.25
C PRO A 353 14.43 14.59 14.26
N THR A 354 15.43 15.48 14.27
CA THR A 354 15.54 16.62 13.35
C THR A 354 16.70 16.44 12.37
N LYS A 355 16.75 17.25 11.32
CA LYS A 355 17.90 17.29 10.42
C LYS A 355 19.19 17.71 11.11
N GLU A 356 19.11 18.54 12.14
CA GLU A 356 20.24 18.93 12.97
C GLU A 356 20.77 17.75 13.79
N ASP A 357 19.85 16.98 14.43
CA ASP A 357 20.24 15.76 15.14
C ASP A 357 20.98 14.80 14.21
N TYR A 358 20.49 14.61 12.98
CA TYR A 358 21.13 13.77 11.98
C TYR A 358 22.53 14.30 11.57
N ASN A 359 22.68 15.60 11.34
CA ASN A 359 23.97 16.19 11.00
C ASN A 359 24.99 16.03 12.11
N ASN A 360 24.56 16.17 13.37
CA ASN A 360 25.40 15.94 14.55
C ASN A 360 25.80 14.46 14.67
N PHE A 361 24.85 13.55 14.40
CA PHE A 361 25.09 12.12 14.34
C PHE A 361 26.15 11.76 13.30
N LEU A 362 26.04 12.26 12.06
CA LEU A 362 27.03 11.99 10.99
C LEU A 362 28.43 12.46 11.38
N LYS A 363 28.55 13.67 12.00
CA LYS A 363 29.83 14.20 12.48
C LYS A 363 30.43 13.34 13.55
N LYS A 364 29.63 12.90 14.53
CA LYS A 364 30.07 12.08 15.66
C LYS A 364 30.63 10.73 15.23
N PHE A 365 29.93 10.06 14.32
CA PHE A 365 30.30 8.70 13.86
C PHE A 365 31.15 8.68 12.60
N LYS A 366 31.50 9.85 12.04
CA LYS A 366 32.30 10.00 10.81
C LYS A 366 31.75 9.17 9.64
N ILE A 367 30.44 9.30 9.40
CA ILE A 367 29.70 8.62 8.33
C ILE A 367 29.59 9.50 7.09
#